data_a53c06bad5521621c7328b866da1c823
#
_entry.id   a53c06bad5521621c7328b866da1c823
#
_cell.length_a   1.000
_cell.length_b   1.000
_cell.length_c   1.000
_cell.angle_alpha   90.00
_cell.angle_beta   90.00
_cell.angle_gamma   90.00
#
_symmetry.space_group_name_H-M   'P 1'
#
loop_
_entity.id
_entity.type
_entity.pdbx_description
1 polymer ?
#
loop_
_entity_poly.entity_id
_entity_poly.type
_entity_poly.pdbx_seq_one_letter_code
_entity_poly.pdbx_strand_id
1 'polypeptide(L)'
;MEYRRFGNKIVARMDKGEEICAKLLELAEAEDIRLASVSGIGASNDVTLGVFDTHTKFYNKTVYNATDYELGSVTGSLSRQDGKPYLHLHAVIGSPVKGECHAGHLNAAVVSATCELVI
;
A
#
# COMPACT_ATOMS: atom_id res chain seq x y z
N MET A 1 -9.12 -0.54 -10.95
CA MET A 1 -9.17 -1.61 -9.93
C MET A 1 -10.32 -2.56 -10.21
N GLU A 2 -10.07 -3.83 -10.19
CA GLU A 2 -11.07 -4.89 -10.23
C GLU A 2 -11.03 -5.65 -8.90
N TYR A 3 -12.18 -5.97 -8.31
CA TYR A 3 -12.22 -6.75 -7.09
C TYR A 3 -13.43 -7.67 -7.02
N ARG A 4 -13.32 -8.72 -6.22
CA ARG A 4 -14.41 -9.66 -5.92
C ARG A 4 -14.43 -10.00 -4.44
N ARG A 5 -15.63 -10.16 -3.91
CA ARG A 5 -15.85 -10.61 -2.53
C ARG A 5 -16.05 -12.12 -2.48
N PHE A 6 -15.36 -12.76 -1.57
CA PHE A 6 -15.46 -14.19 -1.25
C PHE A 6 -15.71 -14.34 0.26
N GLY A 7 -17.00 -14.36 0.63
CA GLY A 7 -17.37 -14.38 2.04
C GLY A 7 -16.90 -13.12 2.78
N ASN A 8 -16.02 -13.30 3.74
CA ASN A 8 -15.42 -12.21 4.52
C ASN A 8 -14.10 -11.69 3.95
N LYS A 9 -13.74 -12.08 2.73
CA LYS A 9 -12.52 -11.61 2.06
C LYS A 9 -12.84 -10.90 0.77
N ILE A 10 -12.02 -9.91 0.43
CA ILE A 10 -12.03 -9.25 -0.86
C ILE A 10 -10.66 -9.48 -1.49
N VAL A 11 -10.66 -9.94 -2.74
CA VAL A 11 -9.44 -10.01 -3.57
C VAL A 11 -9.52 -8.87 -4.56
N ALA A 12 -8.54 -7.97 -4.52
CA ALA A 12 -8.48 -6.79 -5.38
C ALA A 12 -7.22 -6.80 -6.23
N ARG A 13 -7.36 -6.46 -7.50
CA ARG A 13 -6.26 -6.19 -8.42
C ARG A 13 -6.31 -4.74 -8.86
N MET A 14 -5.20 -4.06 -8.71
CA MET A 14 -5.00 -2.70 -9.19
C MET A 14 -4.16 -2.73 -10.46
N ASP A 15 -4.54 -1.89 -11.41
CA ASP A 15 -3.90 -1.80 -12.70
C ASP A 15 -2.86 -0.67 -12.73
N LYS A 16 -2.01 -0.71 -13.74
CA LYS A 16 -0.98 0.31 -13.97
C LYS A 16 -1.56 1.72 -13.92
N GLY A 17 -0.91 2.60 -13.18
CA GLY A 17 -1.27 4.01 -13.01
C GLY A 17 -2.21 4.28 -11.84
N GLU A 18 -2.78 3.26 -11.21
CA GLU A 18 -3.61 3.43 -10.01
C GLU A 18 -2.74 3.61 -8.76
N GLU A 19 -3.18 4.47 -7.85
CA GLU A 19 -2.50 4.69 -6.57
C GLU A 19 -3.11 3.79 -5.49
N ILE A 20 -2.26 2.98 -4.85
CA ILE A 20 -2.68 1.87 -3.99
C ILE A 20 -3.49 2.35 -2.78
N CYS A 21 -3.01 3.39 -2.07
CA CYS A 21 -3.69 3.87 -0.87
C CYS A 21 -5.04 4.49 -1.22
N ALA A 22 -5.11 5.30 -2.28
CA ALA A 22 -6.35 5.90 -2.73
C ALA A 22 -7.39 4.84 -3.13
N LYS A 23 -6.97 3.80 -3.86
CA LYS A 23 -7.85 2.71 -4.27
C LYS A 23 -8.35 1.87 -3.09
N LEU A 24 -7.53 1.66 -2.07
CA LEU A 24 -7.97 0.99 -0.85
C LEU A 24 -8.98 1.82 -0.06
N LEU A 25 -8.81 3.14 0.00
CA LEU A 25 -9.78 4.03 0.65
C LEU A 25 -11.11 4.05 -0.11
N GLU A 26 -11.08 4.11 -1.46
CA GLU A 26 -12.27 3.99 -2.30
C GLU A 26 -13.00 2.66 -2.04
N LEU A 27 -12.26 1.55 -2.00
CA LEU A 27 -12.82 0.21 -1.72
C LEU A 27 -13.45 0.15 -0.32
N ALA A 28 -12.78 0.74 0.67
CA ALA A 28 -13.26 0.76 2.04
C ALA A 28 -14.61 1.47 2.19
N GLU A 29 -14.80 2.56 1.45
CA GLU A 29 -16.09 3.27 1.42
C GLU A 29 -17.16 2.48 0.64
N ALA A 30 -16.80 1.96 -0.54
CA ALA A 30 -17.74 1.23 -1.39
C ALA A 30 -18.30 -0.04 -0.72
N GLU A 31 -17.48 -0.72 0.08
CA GLU A 31 -17.83 -1.99 0.74
C GLU A 31 -18.15 -1.84 2.23
N ASP A 32 -18.23 -0.60 2.75
CA ASP A 32 -18.40 -0.28 4.19
C ASP A 32 -17.45 -1.08 5.10
N ILE A 33 -16.18 -1.16 4.70
CA ILE A 33 -15.19 -1.88 5.50
C ILE A 33 -14.85 -1.05 6.74
N ARG A 34 -15.05 -1.64 7.92
CA ARG A 34 -14.77 -0.96 9.20
C ARG A 34 -13.48 -1.43 9.84
N LEU A 35 -13.14 -2.70 9.63
CA LEU A 35 -11.91 -3.29 10.12
C LEU A 35 -11.51 -4.45 9.21
N ALA A 36 -10.27 -4.41 8.72
CA ALA A 36 -9.70 -5.48 7.93
C ALA A 36 -8.17 -5.51 8.07
N SER A 37 -7.60 -6.68 7.84
CA SER A 37 -6.19 -6.81 7.52
C SER A 37 -6.00 -6.69 6.01
N VAL A 38 -4.87 -6.12 5.60
CA VAL A 38 -4.48 -5.99 4.18
C VAL A 38 -3.19 -6.75 3.97
N SER A 39 -3.12 -7.55 2.92
CA SER A 39 -1.92 -8.30 2.56
C SER A 39 -1.82 -8.45 1.06
N GLY A 40 -0.65 -8.24 0.49
CA GLY A 40 -0.43 -8.48 -0.93
C GLY A 40 0.94 -8.10 -1.44
N ILE A 41 1.04 -8.15 -2.75
CA ILE A 41 2.27 -7.89 -3.52
C ILE A 41 1.95 -7.04 -4.75
N GLY A 42 2.97 -6.51 -5.38
CA GLY A 42 2.79 -5.77 -6.63
C GLY A 42 4.10 -5.21 -7.17
N ALA A 43 3.98 -4.29 -8.10
CA ALA A 43 5.11 -3.55 -8.67
C ALA A 43 4.79 -2.07 -8.75
N SER A 44 5.79 -1.24 -8.47
CA SER A 44 5.67 0.22 -8.52
C SER A 44 6.99 0.85 -8.97
N ASN A 45 6.90 1.97 -9.64
CA ASN A 45 8.06 2.81 -9.97
C ASN A 45 7.96 4.21 -9.34
N ASP A 46 7.03 4.39 -8.42
CA ASP A 46 6.89 5.63 -7.65
C ASP A 46 6.29 5.30 -6.28
N VAL A 47 7.15 5.17 -5.28
CA VAL A 47 6.78 4.78 -3.92
C VAL A 47 7.29 5.81 -2.92
N THR A 48 6.42 6.22 -2.02
CA THR A 48 6.78 7.04 -0.86
C THR A 48 6.68 6.20 0.41
N LEU A 49 7.80 6.03 1.08
CA LEU A 49 7.88 5.36 2.39
C LEU A 49 8.20 6.36 3.49
N GLY A 50 7.66 6.11 4.67
CA GLY A 50 7.86 6.94 5.84
C GLY A 50 8.40 6.20 7.04
N VAL A 51 9.07 6.92 7.92
CA VAL A 51 9.50 6.46 9.24
C VAL A 51 9.41 7.60 10.25
N PHE A 52 8.89 7.30 11.44
CA PHE A 52 8.82 8.26 12.54
C PHE A 52 10.09 8.16 13.41
N ASP A 53 10.80 9.28 13.53
CA ASP A 53 11.93 9.39 14.44
C ASP A 53 11.40 9.67 15.87
N THR A 54 11.58 8.72 16.77
CA THR A 54 11.09 8.81 18.14
C THR A 54 11.85 9.82 19.01
N HIS A 55 13.06 10.21 18.62
CA HIS A 55 13.86 11.20 19.34
C HIS A 55 13.50 12.62 18.93
N THR A 56 13.52 12.90 17.64
CA THR A 56 13.24 14.23 17.09
C THR A 56 11.74 14.50 16.93
N LYS A 57 10.90 13.44 17.02
CA LYS A 57 9.45 13.49 16.78
C LYS A 57 9.11 13.92 15.32
N PHE A 58 10.03 13.72 14.41
CA PHE A 58 9.85 14.07 13.00
C PHE A 58 9.47 12.84 12.19
N TYR A 59 8.51 13.00 11.27
CA TYR A 59 8.12 11.96 10.33
C TYR A 59 8.86 12.18 9.00
N ASN A 60 9.82 11.30 8.71
CA ASN A 60 10.64 11.37 7.50
C ASN A 60 9.97 10.60 6.37
N LYS A 61 9.88 11.21 5.20
CA LYS A 61 9.39 10.57 3.97
C LYS A 61 10.49 10.52 2.93
N THR A 62 10.61 9.40 2.24
CA THR A 62 11.54 9.21 1.13
C THR A 62 10.78 8.71 -0.09
N VAL A 63 11.02 9.32 -1.24
CA VAL A 63 10.45 8.93 -2.53
C VAL A 63 11.44 8.03 -3.27
N TYR A 64 10.97 6.88 -3.70
CA TYR A 64 11.71 5.91 -4.50
C TYR A 64 11.07 5.82 -5.88
N ASN A 65 11.70 6.47 -6.87
CA ASN A 65 11.18 6.57 -8.23
C ASN A 65 12.27 6.45 -9.31
N ALA A 66 13.47 5.98 -8.94
CA ALA A 66 14.61 5.89 -9.86
C ALA A 66 14.63 4.61 -10.70
N THR A 67 13.79 3.64 -10.40
CA THR A 67 13.73 2.33 -11.09
C THR A 67 12.37 1.68 -10.84
N ASP A 68 12.16 0.51 -11.44
CA ASP A 68 11.05 -0.36 -11.07
C ASP A 68 11.37 -1.11 -9.78
N TYR A 69 10.42 -1.13 -8.86
CA TYR A 69 10.48 -1.84 -7.59
C TYR A 69 9.42 -2.93 -7.54
N GLU A 70 9.82 -4.10 -7.06
CA GLU A 70 8.87 -5.09 -6.58
C GLU A 70 8.35 -4.67 -5.20
N LEU A 71 7.04 -4.64 -5.03
CA LEU A 71 6.41 -4.59 -3.73
C LEU A 71 6.37 -6.01 -3.18
N GLY A 72 7.44 -6.42 -2.50
CA GLY A 72 7.59 -7.78 -1.97
C GLY A 72 6.62 -8.07 -0.82
N SER A 73 6.14 -7.02 -0.17
CA SER A 73 5.09 -7.08 0.84
C SER A 73 4.38 -5.74 0.93
N VAL A 74 3.05 -5.76 0.90
CA VAL A 74 2.20 -4.66 1.35
C VAL A 74 1.31 -5.26 2.44
N THR A 75 1.43 -4.78 3.66
CA THR A 75 0.72 -5.37 4.80
C THR A 75 0.32 -4.31 5.82
N GLY A 76 -0.77 -4.57 6.53
CA GLY A 76 -1.23 -3.70 7.60
C GLY A 76 -2.72 -3.81 7.84
N SER A 77 -3.32 -2.69 8.20
CA SER A 77 -4.73 -2.63 8.56
C SER A 77 -5.47 -1.51 7.84
N LEU A 78 -6.73 -1.76 7.63
CA LEU A 78 -7.72 -0.78 7.25
C LEU A 78 -8.73 -0.71 8.39
N SER A 79 -8.95 0.48 8.90
CA SER A 79 -9.86 0.72 10.03
C SER A 79 -10.61 2.03 9.84
N ARG A 80 -11.19 2.57 10.90
CA ARG A 80 -11.86 3.87 10.88
C ARG A 80 -11.22 4.80 11.90
N GLN A 81 -11.08 6.06 11.50
CA GLN A 81 -10.69 7.16 12.38
C GLN A 81 -11.63 8.33 12.10
N ASP A 82 -12.31 8.82 13.14
CA ASP A 82 -13.31 9.89 13.03
C ASP A 82 -14.40 9.59 11.98
N GLY A 83 -14.80 8.31 11.89
CA GLY A 83 -15.84 7.84 10.96
C GLY A 83 -15.37 7.64 9.52
N LYS A 84 -14.11 7.93 9.19
CA LYS A 84 -13.53 7.79 7.85
C LYS A 84 -12.60 6.59 7.75
N PRO A 85 -12.44 5.97 6.58
CA PRO A 85 -11.44 4.94 6.38
C PRO A 85 -10.05 5.44 6.75
N TYR A 86 -9.31 4.60 7.43
CA TYR A 86 -7.95 4.86 7.86
C TYR A 86 -7.05 3.69 7.53
N LEU A 87 -5.96 3.95 6.82
CA LEU A 87 -4.97 2.96 6.44
C LEU A 87 -3.73 3.08 7.31
N HIS A 88 -3.27 1.94 7.82
CA HIS A 88 -1.95 1.80 8.41
C HIS A 88 -1.25 0.64 7.72
N LEU A 89 -0.49 0.95 6.68
CA LEU A 89 0.20 -0.02 5.85
C LEU A 89 1.71 0.18 5.96
N HIS A 90 2.42 -0.94 5.92
CA HIS A 90 3.85 -0.99 5.65
C HIS A 90 4.08 -1.64 4.30
N ALA A 91 5.20 -1.29 3.66
CA ALA A 91 5.66 -1.97 2.46
C ALA A 91 7.15 -2.29 2.57
N VAL A 92 7.52 -3.43 1.98
CA VAL A 92 8.89 -3.76 1.66
C VAL A 92 9.02 -3.71 0.15
N ILE A 93 9.91 -2.86 -0.34
CA ILE A 93 10.19 -2.70 -1.76
C ILE A 93 11.62 -3.11 -2.08
N GLY A 94 11.83 -3.69 -3.23
CA GLY A 94 13.16 -4.11 -3.67
C GLY A 94 13.36 -3.94 -5.16
N SER A 95 14.59 -3.64 -5.55
CA SER A 95 15.01 -3.63 -6.95
C SER A 95 16.21 -4.57 -7.11
N PRO A 96 16.01 -5.78 -7.66
CA PRO A 96 17.09 -6.69 -7.94
C PRO A 96 18.13 -6.10 -8.91
N VAL A 97 17.69 -5.25 -9.83
CA VAL A 97 18.57 -4.59 -10.82
C VAL A 97 19.50 -3.60 -10.14
N LYS A 98 19.02 -2.87 -9.13
CA LYS A 98 19.83 -1.89 -8.37
C LYS A 98 20.50 -2.51 -7.15
N GLY A 99 20.11 -3.73 -6.76
CA GLY A 99 20.63 -4.37 -5.56
C GLY A 99 20.21 -3.67 -4.27
N GLU A 100 19.01 -3.09 -4.23
CA GLU A 100 18.51 -2.33 -3.09
C GLU A 100 17.17 -2.86 -2.56
N CYS A 101 16.96 -2.65 -1.27
CA CYS A 101 15.72 -3.01 -0.58
C CYS A 101 15.41 -1.94 0.48
N HIS A 102 14.16 -1.51 0.56
CA HIS A 102 13.70 -0.50 1.51
C HIS A 102 12.39 -0.93 2.15
N ALA A 103 12.14 -0.46 3.36
CA ALA A 103 10.90 -0.73 4.08
C ALA A 103 10.48 0.48 4.91
N GLY A 104 9.18 0.62 5.14
CA GLY A 104 8.63 1.69 5.97
C GLY A 104 7.11 1.74 5.90
N HIS A 105 6.55 2.78 6.53
CA HIS A 105 5.14 3.10 6.33
C HIS A 105 4.88 3.40 4.86
N LEU A 106 3.85 2.78 4.28
CA LEU A 106 3.42 3.08 2.92
C LEU A 106 2.56 4.33 2.93
N ASN A 107 3.10 5.41 2.38
CA ASN A 107 2.37 6.67 2.24
C ASN A 107 1.69 6.80 0.87
N ALA A 108 2.35 6.34 -0.18
CA ALA A 108 1.82 6.31 -1.53
C ALA A 108 2.59 5.31 -2.39
N ALA A 109 1.94 4.69 -3.34
CA ALA A 109 2.59 3.91 -4.40
C ALA A 109 1.73 3.85 -5.65
N VAL A 110 2.31 4.21 -6.79
CA VAL A 110 1.66 4.10 -8.10
C VAL A 110 2.04 2.78 -8.74
N VAL A 111 1.04 1.99 -9.09
CA VAL A 111 1.23 0.67 -9.71
C VAL A 111 1.90 0.81 -11.08
N SER A 112 3.01 0.11 -11.30
CA SER A 112 3.72 0.10 -12.59
C SER A 112 3.36 -1.08 -13.48
N ALA A 113 2.90 -2.17 -12.90
CA ALA A 113 2.40 -3.35 -13.62
C ALA A 113 1.06 -3.80 -13.05
N THR A 114 1.06 -4.53 -11.92
CA THR A 114 -0.13 -4.90 -11.15
C THR A 114 0.13 -4.78 -9.65
N CYS A 115 -0.93 -4.69 -8.87
CA CYS A 115 -0.89 -4.91 -7.42
C CYS A 115 -2.09 -5.76 -7.03
N GLU A 116 -1.83 -6.84 -6.30
CA GLU A 116 -2.85 -7.81 -5.90
C GLU A 116 -2.92 -7.87 -4.37
N LEU A 117 -4.09 -7.56 -3.82
CA LEU A 117 -4.31 -7.48 -2.39
C LEU A 117 -5.46 -8.38 -1.95
N VAL A 118 -5.32 -8.93 -0.76
CA VAL A 118 -6.39 -9.59 -0.01
C VAL A 118 -6.72 -8.72 1.20
N ILE A 119 -8.00 -8.47 1.35
CA ILE A 119 -8.56 -7.61 2.41
C ILE A 119 -9.61 -8.41 3.18
#